data_377f909fea4fb2c3ce6f2b20a9374b67
#
_entry.id   377f909fea4fb2c3ce6f2b20a9374b67
#
_cell.length_a   1.000
_cell.length_b   1.000
_cell.length_c   1.000
_cell.angle_alpha   90.00
_cell.angle_beta   90.00
_cell.angle_gamma   90.00
#
_symmetry.space_group_name_H-M   'P 1'
#
loop_
_entity.id
_entity.type
_entity.pdbx_description
1 polymer ?
#
loop_
_entity_poly.entity_id
_entity_poly.type
_entity_poly.pdbx_seq_one_letter_code
_entity_poly.pdbx_strand_id
1 'polypeptide(L)'
;MLSRVANALYWMVRNVERADNLARMLEVNEQLLLDVDHIDLPRIDAFWRPIVLSTGDDKLFDELYPEGGSHEIIDFLSIEHSNPNSIRSCIAQARENARTVRDQLSEALWEELNSLYLFLNSSDADNLLRANPQHFHETIRKSANIFNGIISSNLSRDEAWDFMDLGRNMERADKITRILDFTTFVPKEGAEGSLIDHHWNATLRACGARSSFQIRFQNHAKPKNIVDFLVFDRDFPRSVRFCIDAADAALHRISGTQRGSFSNQAERASGRLLAELAYGSVDEVFDKGLHEFLDDLQTQFNRIGEAFFSEYVLLPDTDESVPPIPAESISAVVAWKIEQQQQQQQ
;
A
#
# COMPACT_ATOMS: atom_id res chain seq x y z
N MET A 1 21.60 -2.34 12.40
CA MET A 1 20.80 -3.64 12.38
C MET A 1 21.31 -4.54 11.28
N LEU A 2 21.13 -5.87 11.38
CA LEU A 2 21.46 -6.79 10.27
C LEU A 2 20.50 -6.58 9.09
N SER A 3 21.01 -6.54 7.86
CA SER A 3 20.23 -6.31 6.62
C SER A 3 19.01 -7.23 6.48
N ARG A 4 19.16 -8.52 6.86
CA ARG A 4 18.05 -9.49 6.87
C ARG A 4 16.91 -9.08 7.82
N VAL A 5 17.26 -8.54 9.00
CA VAL A 5 16.27 -8.11 10.00
C VAL A 5 15.55 -6.86 9.53
N ALA A 6 16.29 -5.87 9.02
CA ALA A 6 15.74 -4.66 8.42
C ALA A 6 14.73 -4.98 7.30
N ASN A 7 15.13 -5.86 6.38
CA ASN A 7 14.29 -6.33 5.28
C ASN A 7 13.00 -7.00 5.78
N ALA A 8 13.11 -7.91 6.75
CA ALA A 8 11.96 -8.64 7.28
C ALA A 8 10.97 -7.72 7.99
N LEU A 9 11.44 -6.76 8.80
CA LEU A 9 10.60 -5.77 9.47
C LEU A 9 9.89 -4.86 8.47
N TYR A 10 10.62 -4.35 7.48
CA TYR A 10 10.09 -3.50 6.41
C TYR A 10 8.97 -4.21 5.63
N TRP A 11 9.19 -5.44 5.17
CA TRP A 11 8.20 -6.16 4.39
C TRP A 11 7.04 -6.72 5.23
N MET A 12 7.27 -7.06 6.49
CA MET A 12 6.20 -7.48 7.40
C MET A 12 5.07 -6.43 7.45
N VAL A 13 5.42 -5.19 7.73
CA VAL A 13 4.43 -4.11 7.85
C VAL A 13 3.84 -3.69 6.50
N ARG A 14 4.64 -3.74 5.42
CA ARG A 14 4.14 -3.48 4.07
C ARG A 14 3.03 -4.47 3.68
N ASN A 15 3.24 -5.74 3.93
CA ASN A 15 2.27 -6.78 3.61
C ASN A 15 0.98 -6.65 4.44
N VAL A 16 1.07 -6.29 5.71
CA VAL A 16 -0.13 -6.01 6.54
C VAL A 16 -0.87 -4.76 6.03
N GLU A 17 -0.17 -3.68 5.70
CA GLU A 17 -0.79 -2.46 5.15
C GLU A 17 -1.41 -2.73 3.76
N ARG A 18 -0.79 -3.57 2.93
CA ARG A 18 -1.32 -4.01 1.64
C ARG A 18 -2.64 -4.77 1.81
N ALA A 19 -2.69 -5.74 2.73
CA ALA A 19 -3.90 -6.50 3.04
C ALA A 19 -5.03 -5.59 3.56
N ASP A 20 -4.73 -4.61 4.44
CA ASP A 20 -5.70 -3.62 4.93
C ASP A 20 -6.27 -2.77 3.78
N ASN A 21 -5.41 -2.29 2.88
CA ASN A 21 -5.85 -1.46 1.75
C ASN A 21 -6.70 -2.25 0.75
N LEU A 22 -6.35 -3.50 0.44
CA LEU A 22 -7.18 -4.37 -0.40
C LEU A 22 -8.54 -4.62 0.23
N ALA A 23 -8.59 -4.97 1.52
CA ALA A 23 -9.84 -5.18 2.23
C ALA A 23 -10.74 -3.93 2.20
N ARG A 24 -10.15 -2.72 2.33
CA ARG A 24 -10.89 -1.45 2.23
C ARG A 24 -11.44 -1.21 0.83
N MET A 25 -10.64 -1.46 -0.21
CA MET A 25 -11.06 -1.28 -1.59
C MET A 25 -12.22 -2.21 -1.94
N LEU A 26 -12.11 -3.49 -1.59
CA LEU A 26 -13.14 -4.49 -1.84
C LEU A 26 -14.44 -4.15 -1.10
N GLU A 27 -14.37 -3.88 0.21
CA GLU A 27 -15.54 -3.51 1.03
C GLU A 27 -16.26 -2.26 0.48
N VAL A 28 -15.50 -1.23 0.11
CA VAL A 28 -16.08 0.02 -0.41
C VAL A 28 -16.70 -0.19 -1.78
N ASN A 29 -16.10 -1.01 -2.63
CA ASN A 29 -16.65 -1.30 -3.95
C ASN A 29 -17.93 -2.14 -3.85
N GLU A 30 -18.00 -3.10 -2.94
CA GLU A 30 -19.24 -3.84 -2.63
C GLU A 30 -20.37 -2.90 -2.18
N GLN A 31 -20.07 -1.96 -1.27
CA GLN A 31 -21.04 -0.97 -0.81
C GLN A 31 -21.48 -0.02 -1.92
N LEU A 32 -20.56 0.43 -2.77
CA LEU A 32 -20.89 1.31 -3.90
C LEU A 32 -21.91 0.65 -4.83
N LEU A 33 -21.75 -0.63 -5.10
CA LEU A 33 -22.65 -1.38 -5.98
C LEU A 33 -24.03 -1.60 -5.35
N LEU A 34 -24.14 -1.71 -4.02
CA LEU A 34 -25.43 -1.78 -3.32
C LEU A 34 -26.17 -0.43 -3.34
N ASP A 35 -25.43 0.67 -3.35
CA ASP A 35 -26.01 2.02 -3.37
C ASP A 35 -26.50 2.43 -4.79
N VAL A 36 -26.16 1.69 -5.84
CA VAL A 36 -26.49 2.00 -7.24
C VAL A 36 -27.49 0.98 -7.78
N ASP A 37 -28.75 1.12 -7.37
CA ASP A 37 -29.87 0.20 -7.61
C ASP A 37 -30.28 -0.06 -9.08
N HIS A 38 -29.66 0.56 -10.07
CA HIS A 38 -30.11 0.52 -11.47
C HIS A 38 -28.97 0.43 -12.51
N ILE A 39 -27.78 -0.10 -12.14
CA ILE A 39 -26.72 -0.33 -13.11
C ILE A 39 -26.92 -1.68 -13.80
N ASP A 40 -26.96 -1.69 -15.12
CA ASP A 40 -26.95 -2.92 -15.93
C ASP A 40 -25.73 -3.80 -15.60
N LEU A 41 -25.92 -5.10 -15.45
CA LEU A 41 -24.89 -6.10 -15.13
C LEU A 41 -23.55 -5.92 -15.85
N PRO A 42 -23.49 -5.61 -17.16
CA PRO A 42 -22.23 -5.36 -17.85
C PRO A 42 -21.46 -4.13 -17.36
N ARG A 43 -22.13 -3.21 -16.65
CA ARG A 43 -21.49 -2.04 -16.04
C ARG A 43 -20.92 -2.36 -14.66
N ILE A 44 -21.44 -3.35 -13.96
CA ILE A 44 -20.95 -3.75 -12.62
C ILE A 44 -19.51 -4.26 -12.73
N ASP A 45 -19.19 -5.11 -13.69
CA ASP A 45 -17.85 -5.63 -13.89
C ASP A 45 -16.82 -4.54 -14.22
N ALA A 46 -17.25 -3.45 -14.86
CA ALA A 46 -16.40 -2.29 -15.11
C ALA A 46 -15.92 -1.59 -13.83
N PHE A 47 -16.60 -1.77 -12.69
CA PHE A 47 -16.15 -1.21 -11.39
C PHE A 47 -15.16 -2.13 -10.65
N TRP A 48 -15.13 -3.41 -10.97
CA TRP A 48 -14.24 -4.37 -10.32
C TRP A 48 -12.88 -4.46 -11.00
N ARG A 49 -12.85 -4.44 -12.32
CA ARG A 49 -11.62 -4.60 -13.11
C ARG A 49 -10.51 -3.60 -12.75
N PRO A 50 -10.79 -2.31 -12.55
CA PRO A 50 -9.77 -1.34 -12.13
C PRO A 50 -9.11 -1.66 -10.78
N ILE A 51 -9.77 -2.42 -9.88
CA ILE A 51 -9.14 -2.85 -8.62
C ILE A 51 -8.01 -3.84 -8.93
N VAL A 52 -8.25 -4.81 -9.81
CA VAL A 52 -7.22 -5.76 -10.24
C VAL A 52 -6.07 -5.03 -10.95
N LEU A 53 -6.38 -4.08 -11.84
CA LEU A 53 -5.37 -3.23 -12.50
C LEU A 53 -4.52 -2.45 -11.48
N SER A 54 -5.11 -1.97 -10.40
CA SER A 54 -4.40 -1.21 -9.35
C SER A 54 -3.38 -2.05 -8.59
N THR A 55 -3.54 -3.38 -8.56
CA THR A 55 -2.58 -4.30 -7.93
C THR A 55 -1.46 -4.72 -8.89
N GLY A 56 -1.66 -4.57 -10.20
CA GLY A 56 -0.73 -5.02 -11.25
C GLY A 56 -0.85 -6.51 -11.57
N ASP A 57 -1.91 -7.17 -11.09
CA ASP A 57 -2.12 -8.61 -11.21
C ASP A 57 -3.09 -8.99 -12.35
N ASP A 58 -3.38 -8.06 -13.26
CA ASP A 58 -4.37 -8.24 -14.33
C ASP A 58 -4.05 -9.42 -15.26
N LYS A 59 -2.80 -9.62 -15.61
CA LYS A 59 -2.38 -10.76 -16.47
C LYS A 59 -2.62 -12.09 -15.77
N LEU A 60 -2.24 -12.20 -14.50
CA LEU A 60 -2.44 -13.43 -13.73
C LEU A 60 -3.94 -13.70 -13.54
N PHE A 61 -4.73 -12.64 -13.29
CA PHE A 61 -6.17 -12.77 -13.21
C PHE A 61 -6.78 -13.29 -14.51
N ASP A 62 -6.41 -12.72 -15.66
CA ASP A 62 -6.90 -13.15 -16.98
C ASP A 62 -6.49 -14.58 -17.34
N GLU A 63 -5.32 -15.03 -16.90
CA GLU A 63 -4.88 -16.42 -17.09
C GLU A 63 -5.70 -17.39 -16.23
N LEU A 64 -6.02 -17.04 -14.98
CA LEU A 64 -6.76 -17.91 -14.07
C LEU A 64 -8.28 -17.88 -14.32
N TYR A 65 -8.80 -16.71 -14.68
CA TYR A 65 -10.23 -16.43 -14.82
C TYR A 65 -10.55 -15.69 -16.14
N PRO A 66 -10.45 -16.33 -17.30
CA PRO A 66 -10.61 -15.67 -18.62
C PRO A 66 -11.96 -14.95 -18.82
N GLU A 67 -13.01 -15.41 -18.14
CA GLU A 67 -14.36 -14.82 -18.13
C GLU A 67 -14.80 -14.43 -16.71
N GLY A 68 -13.83 -14.12 -15.84
CA GLY A 68 -14.08 -13.86 -14.44
C GLY A 68 -14.80 -12.53 -14.19
N GLY A 69 -15.88 -12.59 -13.41
CA GLY A 69 -16.65 -11.43 -12.96
C GLY A 69 -16.29 -11.00 -11.53
N SER A 70 -17.21 -10.30 -10.88
CA SER A 70 -17.03 -9.74 -9.54
C SER A 70 -16.67 -10.77 -8.46
N HIS A 71 -17.27 -11.96 -8.51
CA HIS A 71 -16.98 -13.03 -7.54
C HIS A 71 -15.54 -13.54 -7.66
N GLU A 72 -15.09 -13.79 -8.88
CA GLU A 72 -13.73 -14.24 -9.15
C GLU A 72 -12.69 -13.18 -8.77
N ILE A 73 -13.01 -11.90 -8.95
CA ILE A 73 -12.14 -10.78 -8.52
C ILE A 73 -12.05 -10.73 -6.98
N ILE A 74 -13.18 -10.89 -6.28
CA ILE A 74 -13.18 -10.92 -4.81
C ILE A 74 -12.35 -12.11 -4.30
N ASP A 75 -12.57 -13.31 -4.84
CA ASP A 75 -11.81 -14.51 -4.47
C ASP A 75 -10.32 -14.34 -4.79
N PHE A 76 -9.98 -13.85 -5.99
CA PHE A 76 -8.60 -13.62 -6.45
C PHE A 76 -7.83 -12.66 -5.56
N LEU A 77 -8.45 -11.56 -5.18
CA LEU A 77 -7.80 -10.54 -4.35
C LEU A 77 -7.84 -10.88 -2.85
N SER A 78 -8.79 -11.72 -2.41
CA SER A 78 -8.94 -12.06 -0.99
C SER A 78 -8.19 -13.32 -0.59
N ILE A 79 -8.38 -14.44 -1.31
CA ILE A 79 -7.97 -15.77 -0.84
C ILE A 79 -7.17 -16.60 -1.82
N GLU A 80 -7.02 -16.19 -3.09
CA GLU A 80 -6.31 -16.96 -4.10
C GLU A 80 -4.83 -17.10 -3.73
N HIS A 81 -4.36 -18.36 -3.65
CA HIS A 81 -2.98 -18.68 -3.25
C HIS A 81 -1.97 -18.37 -4.35
N SER A 82 -2.34 -18.49 -5.61
CA SER A 82 -1.47 -18.20 -6.74
C SER A 82 -1.29 -16.70 -6.97
N ASN A 83 -2.15 -15.87 -6.37
CA ASN A 83 -1.97 -14.43 -6.33
C ASN A 83 -1.08 -14.03 -5.14
N PRO A 84 0.19 -13.60 -5.37
CA PRO A 84 1.08 -13.19 -4.29
C PRO A 84 0.61 -11.93 -3.56
N ASN A 85 -0.27 -11.13 -4.16
CA ASN A 85 -0.84 -9.92 -3.61
C ASN A 85 -2.23 -10.12 -2.98
N SER A 86 -2.80 -11.34 -2.98
CA SER A 86 -4.05 -11.58 -2.26
C SER A 86 -3.90 -11.29 -0.77
N ILE A 87 -5.00 -10.94 -0.09
CA ILE A 87 -5.00 -10.69 1.36
C ILE A 87 -4.38 -11.86 2.11
N ARG A 88 -4.76 -13.11 1.76
CA ARG A 88 -4.21 -14.34 2.35
C ARG A 88 -2.70 -14.44 2.15
N SER A 89 -2.21 -14.25 0.93
CA SER A 89 -0.79 -14.32 0.59
C SER A 89 0.01 -13.23 1.28
N CYS A 90 -0.49 -12.00 1.32
CA CYS A 90 0.14 -10.89 2.02
C CYS A 90 0.31 -11.19 3.53
N ILE A 91 -0.72 -11.70 4.19
CA ILE A 91 -0.62 -12.03 5.63
C ILE A 91 0.27 -13.24 5.87
N ALA A 92 0.29 -14.22 4.96
CA ALA A 92 1.24 -15.34 5.03
C ALA A 92 2.69 -14.85 4.93
N GLN A 93 3.00 -13.97 3.99
CA GLN A 93 4.34 -13.36 3.84
C GLN A 93 4.71 -12.48 5.05
N ALA A 94 3.76 -11.69 5.56
CA ALA A 94 3.97 -10.89 6.77
C ALA A 94 4.35 -11.78 7.96
N ARG A 95 3.64 -12.90 8.15
CA ARG A 95 3.92 -13.84 9.22
C ARG A 95 5.28 -14.54 9.07
N GLU A 96 5.68 -14.94 7.86
CA GLU A 96 7.00 -15.52 7.64
C GLU A 96 8.12 -14.51 7.91
N ASN A 97 7.94 -13.25 7.50
CA ASN A 97 8.87 -12.18 7.88
C ASN A 97 8.92 -12.00 9.40
N ALA A 98 7.78 -11.94 10.08
CA ALA A 98 7.72 -11.86 11.54
C ALA A 98 8.41 -13.03 12.24
N ARG A 99 8.27 -14.25 11.70
CA ARG A 99 8.91 -15.46 12.24
C ARG A 99 10.45 -15.35 12.21
N THR A 100 11.01 -14.74 11.18
CA THR A 100 12.47 -14.59 11.05
C THR A 100 13.07 -13.56 12.01
N VAL A 101 12.25 -12.67 12.56
CA VAL A 101 12.63 -11.56 13.45
C VAL A 101 11.85 -11.58 14.77
N ARG A 102 11.45 -12.77 15.21
CA ARG A 102 10.57 -12.96 16.37
C ARG A 102 11.11 -12.32 17.66
N ASP A 103 12.43 -12.27 17.80
CA ASP A 103 13.16 -11.66 18.91
C ASP A 103 13.08 -10.11 18.93
N GLN A 104 12.70 -9.49 17.80
CA GLN A 104 12.52 -8.04 17.68
C GLN A 104 11.06 -7.62 17.90
N LEU A 105 10.13 -8.56 18.03
CA LEU A 105 8.70 -8.30 18.12
C LEU A 105 8.19 -8.53 19.53
N SER A 106 7.21 -7.69 19.96
CA SER A 106 6.45 -7.98 21.17
C SER A 106 5.58 -9.23 20.99
N GLU A 107 5.31 -9.93 22.10
CA GLU A 107 4.43 -11.10 22.11
C GLU A 107 3.06 -10.76 21.50
N ALA A 108 2.45 -9.66 21.91
CA ALA A 108 1.16 -9.19 21.42
C ALA A 108 1.15 -8.97 19.89
N LEU A 109 2.25 -8.43 19.31
CA LEU A 109 2.33 -8.19 17.87
C LEU A 109 2.36 -9.50 17.09
N TRP A 110 3.14 -10.46 17.60
CA TRP A 110 3.20 -11.80 17.02
C TRP A 110 1.87 -12.54 17.12
N GLU A 111 1.22 -12.50 18.28
CA GLU A 111 -0.06 -13.18 18.52
C GLU A 111 -1.15 -12.64 17.58
N GLU A 112 -1.25 -11.32 17.43
CA GLU A 112 -2.22 -10.69 16.53
C GLU A 112 -2.01 -11.15 15.09
N LEU A 113 -0.77 -11.05 14.58
CA LEU A 113 -0.45 -11.44 13.21
C LEU A 113 -0.64 -12.94 12.97
N ASN A 114 -0.23 -13.78 13.93
CA ASN A 114 -0.39 -15.23 13.84
C ASN A 114 -1.86 -15.65 13.91
N SER A 115 -2.68 -14.97 14.72
CA SER A 115 -4.12 -15.21 14.81
C SER A 115 -4.84 -14.89 13.50
N LEU A 116 -4.49 -13.75 12.87
CA LEU A 116 -5.02 -13.39 11.57
C LEU A 116 -4.60 -14.40 10.49
N TYR A 117 -3.35 -14.84 10.49
CA TYR A 117 -2.86 -15.88 9.57
C TYR A 117 -3.62 -17.19 9.74
N LEU A 118 -3.82 -17.66 10.98
CA LEU A 118 -4.55 -18.89 11.24
C LEU A 118 -6.01 -18.78 10.81
N PHE A 119 -6.67 -17.65 11.08
CA PHE A 119 -8.02 -17.37 10.58
C PHE A 119 -8.09 -17.48 9.06
N LEU A 120 -7.22 -16.75 8.33
CA LEU A 120 -7.20 -16.73 6.86
C LEU A 120 -6.93 -18.11 6.22
N ASN A 121 -6.27 -19.02 6.93
CA ASN A 121 -6.01 -20.39 6.48
C ASN A 121 -7.01 -21.43 7.03
N SER A 122 -8.10 -20.99 7.62
CA SER A 122 -9.17 -21.85 8.10
C SER A 122 -10.34 -21.90 7.11
N SER A 123 -11.13 -22.97 7.18
CA SER A 123 -12.41 -23.07 6.46
C SER A 123 -13.42 -21.98 6.86
N ASP A 124 -13.29 -21.42 8.05
CA ASP A 124 -14.19 -20.37 8.54
C ASP A 124 -14.01 -19.07 7.75
N ALA A 125 -12.77 -18.75 7.33
CA ALA A 125 -12.49 -17.58 6.48
C ALA A 125 -13.13 -17.74 5.10
N ASP A 126 -12.98 -18.90 4.44
CA ASP A 126 -13.57 -19.19 3.14
C ASP A 126 -15.11 -19.15 3.21
N ASN A 127 -15.70 -19.73 4.26
CA ASN A 127 -17.12 -19.70 4.50
C ASN A 127 -17.62 -18.27 4.76
N LEU A 128 -16.88 -17.49 5.55
CA LEU A 128 -17.24 -16.10 5.84
C LEU A 128 -17.19 -15.24 4.58
N LEU A 129 -16.16 -15.38 3.75
CA LEU A 129 -16.02 -14.64 2.49
C LEU A 129 -17.22 -14.90 1.57
N ARG A 130 -17.65 -16.17 1.45
CA ARG A 130 -18.80 -16.55 0.61
C ARG A 130 -20.15 -16.09 1.19
N ALA A 131 -20.32 -16.16 2.52
CA ALA A 131 -21.58 -15.83 3.17
C ALA A 131 -21.76 -14.33 3.40
N ASN A 132 -20.69 -13.63 3.73
CA ASN A 132 -20.69 -12.20 4.05
C ASN A 132 -19.30 -11.58 3.78
N PRO A 133 -18.98 -11.25 2.50
CA PRO A 133 -17.71 -10.67 2.12
C PRO A 133 -17.37 -9.38 2.90
N GLN A 134 -18.36 -8.54 3.12
CA GLN A 134 -18.19 -7.29 3.87
C GLN A 134 -17.65 -7.56 5.29
N HIS A 135 -18.21 -8.56 6.00
CA HIS A 135 -17.74 -8.90 7.35
C HIS A 135 -16.35 -9.54 7.33
N PHE A 136 -16.02 -10.30 6.28
CA PHE A 136 -14.67 -10.80 6.06
C PHE A 136 -13.67 -9.65 5.96
N HIS A 137 -13.89 -8.68 5.06
CA HIS A 137 -13.02 -7.54 4.87
C HIS A 137 -12.93 -6.64 6.12
N GLU A 138 -14.04 -6.44 6.83
CA GLU A 138 -14.06 -5.72 8.11
C GLU A 138 -13.17 -6.41 9.16
N THR A 139 -13.16 -7.75 9.21
CA THR A 139 -12.32 -8.52 10.14
C THR A 139 -10.83 -8.28 9.85
N ILE A 140 -10.42 -8.32 8.59
CA ILE A 140 -9.04 -8.01 8.18
C ILE A 140 -8.64 -6.59 8.61
N ARG A 141 -9.49 -5.60 8.33
CA ARG A 141 -9.24 -4.20 8.71
C ARG A 141 -9.14 -4.00 10.23
N LYS A 142 -9.98 -4.68 11.01
CA LYS A 142 -9.90 -4.64 12.48
C LYS A 142 -8.56 -5.16 12.97
N SER A 143 -8.14 -6.33 12.48
CA SER A 143 -6.86 -6.94 12.84
C SER A 143 -5.67 -6.06 12.43
N ALA A 144 -5.67 -5.50 11.22
CA ALA A 144 -4.64 -4.57 10.79
C ALA A 144 -4.58 -3.28 11.65
N ASN A 145 -5.72 -2.76 12.10
CA ASN A 145 -5.76 -1.63 13.02
C ASN A 145 -5.21 -1.99 14.41
N ILE A 146 -5.51 -3.18 14.94
CA ILE A 146 -4.95 -3.70 16.19
C ILE A 146 -3.43 -3.85 16.06
N PHE A 147 -2.95 -4.48 14.97
CA PHE A 147 -1.54 -4.63 14.65
C PHE A 147 -0.80 -3.27 14.65
N ASN A 148 -1.33 -2.28 13.94
CA ASN A 148 -0.78 -0.93 13.92
C ASN A 148 -0.85 -0.22 15.28
N GLY A 149 -1.89 -0.46 16.06
CA GLY A 149 -2.06 0.03 17.42
C GLY A 149 -0.99 -0.53 18.36
N ILE A 150 -0.69 -1.82 18.28
CA ILE A 150 0.37 -2.48 19.05
C ILE A 150 1.73 -1.89 18.70
N ILE A 151 2.07 -1.72 17.41
CA ILE A 151 3.31 -1.07 16.98
C ILE A 151 3.44 0.32 17.59
N SER A 152 2.34 1.07 17.59
CA SER A 152 2.35 2.47 18.05
C SER A 152 2.45 2.62 19.58
N SER A 153 1.90 1.67 20.35
CA SER A 153 1.77 1.75 21.80
C SER A 153 2.73 0.87 22.60
N ASN A 154 3.18 -0.27 22.04
CA ASN A 154 3.90 -1.29 22.80
C ASN A 154 5.37 -1.46 22.38
N LEU A 155 5.81 -0.84 21.29
CA LEU A 155 7.19 -0.96 20.83
C LEU A 155 8.01 0.29 21.16
N SER A 156 9.26 0.08 21.53
CA SER A 156 10.24 1.17 21.66
C SER A 156 10.47 1.85 20.32
N ARG A 157 10.77 3.16 20.34
CA ARG A 157 11.12 3.94 19.16
C ARG A 157 12.61 3.78 18.85
N ASP A 158 12.99 2.56 18.49
CA ASP A 158 14.34 2.16 18.12
C ASP A 158 14.48 1.92 16.61
N GLU A 159 15.62 1.44 16.19
CA GLU A 159 15.91 1.18 14.78
C GLU A 159 14.92 0.17 14.15
N ALA A 160 14.47 -0.85 14.91
CA ALA A 160 13.46 -1.80 14.42
C ALA A 160 12.12 -1.12 14.15
N TRP A 161 11.71 -0.22 15.04
CA TRP A 161 10.52 0.58 14.85
C TRP A 161 10.64 1.49 13.62
N ASP A 162 11.81 2.08 13.36
CA ASP A 162 12.04 2.96 12.22
C ASP A 162 11.90 2.22 10.88
N PHE A 163 12.41 0.98 10.77
CA PHE A 163 12.20 0.15 9.58
C PHE A 163 10.73 -0.24 9.36
N MET A 164 10.00 -0.50 10.43
CA MET A 164 8.56 -0.74 10.36
C MET A 164 7.79 0.54 9.95
N ASP A 165 8.13 1.69 10.53
CA ASP A 165 7.50 2.97 10.21
C ASP A 165 7.74 3.37 8.76
N LEU A 166 8.97 3.20 8.26
CA LEU A 166 9.32 3.39 6.85
C LEU A 166 8.47 2.49 5.94
N GLY A 167 8.45 1.19 6.17
CA GLY A 167 7.72 0.24 5.33
C GLY A 167 6.23 0.54 5.27
N ARG A 168 5.61 0.79 6.43
CA ARG A 168 4.19 1.13 6.53
C ARG A 168 3.84 2.39 5.75
N ASN A 169 4.61 3.46 5.91
CA ASN A 169 4.33 4.73 5.26
C ASN A 169 4.59 4.69 3.75
N MET A 170 5.61 3.98 3.29
CA MET A 170 5.87 3.77 1.87
C MET A 170 4.73 3.00 1.19
N GLU A 171 4.26 1.89 1.79
CA GLU A 171 3.13 1.14 1.24
C GLU A 171 1.84 1.95 1.24
N ARG A 172 1.60 2.70 2.31
CA ARG A 172 0.42 3.56 2.45
C ARG A 172 0.39 4.66 1.39
N ALA A 173 1.51 5.35 1.15
CA ALA A 173 1.62 6.35 0.09
C ALA A 173 1.33 5.75 -1.29
N ASP A 174 1.93 4.60 -1.61
CA ASP A 174 1.70 3.89 -2.88
C ASP A 174 0.21 3.53 -3.06
N LYS A 175 -0.41 2.95 -2.04
CA LYS A 175 -1.82 2.54 -2.15
C LYS A 175 -2.79 3.72 -2.28
N ILE A 176 -2.52 4.84 -1.63
CA ILE A 176 -3.36 6.05 -1.79
C ILE A 176 -3.29 6.58 -3.22
N THR A 177 -2.09 6.60 -3.85
CA THR A 177 -1.99 7.03 -5.26
C THR A 177 -2.74 6.10 -6.20
N ARG A 178 -2.66 4.78 -5.99
CA ARG A 178 -3.41 3.80 -6.80
C ARG A 178 -4.91 3.89 -6.61
N ILE A 179 -5.39 4.11 -5.38
CA ILE A 179 -6.82 4.33 -5.11
C ILE A 179 -7.30 5.63 -5.77
N LEU A 180 -6.49 6.69 -5.75
CA LEU A 180 -6.81 7.92 -6.46
C LEU A 180 -6.82 7.73 -7.98
N ASP A 181 -5.87 6.99 -8.52
CA ASP A 181 -5.76 6.74 -9.95
C ASP A 181 -6.97 5.96 -10.48
N PHE A 182 -7.54 5.07 -9.67
CA PHE A 182 -8.80 4.41 -9.97
C PHE A 182 -9.91 5.39 -10.38
N THR A 183 -9.94 6.60 -9.83
CA THR A 183 -10.94 7.62 -10.19
C THR A 183 -10.79 8.12 -11.63
N THR A 184 -9.62 7.94 -12.25
CA THR A 184 -9.35 8.40 -13.61
C THR A 184 -9.92 7.46 -14.66
N PHE A 185 -10.17 6.18 -14.30
CA PHE A 185 -10.70 5.14 -15.20
C PHE A 185 -12.21 5.11 -15.31
N VAL A 186 -12.93 5.92 -14.51
CA VAL A 186 -14.39 5.99 -14.62
C VAL A 186 -14.79 6.65 -15.94
N PRO A 187 -15.66 6.02 -16.76
CA PRO A 187 -16.12 6.61 -18.01
C PRO A 187 -16.79 7.97 -17.77
N LYS A 188 -16.25 9.01 -18.40
CA LYS A 188 -16.82 10.37 -18.31
C LYS A 188 -18.07 10.53 -19.19
N GLU A 189 -18.23 9.67 -20.21
CA GLU A 189 -19.33 9.72 -21.16
C GLU A 189 -20.57 9.04 -20.57
N GLY A 190 -21.64 9.80 -20.37
CA GLY A 190 -22.93 9.31 -19.90
C GLY A 190 -23.04 9.09 -18.37
N ALA A 191 -22.02 9.41 -17.59
CA ALA A 191 -22.15 9.41 -16.14
C ALA A 191 -22.93 10.67 -15.70
N GLU A 192 -24.10 10.48 -15.08
CA GLU A 192 -24.80 11.54 -14.38
C GLU A 192 -23.90 12.08 -13.25
N GLY A 193 -23.98 13.37 -12.93
CA GLY A 193 -23.14 14.01 -11.90
C GLY A 193 -23.20 13.29 -10.55
N SER A 194 -24.31 12.63 -10.23
CA SER A 194 -24.45 11.82 -9.01
C SER A 194 -23.50 10.61 -8.96
N LEU A 195 -23.22 9.93 -10.08
CA LEU A 195 -22.33 8.77 -10.13
C LEU A 195 -20.87 9.18 -9.85
N ILE A 196 -20.46 10.33 -10.39
CA ILE A 196 -19.13 10.90 -10.14
C ILE A 196 -18.95 11.22 -8.64
N ASP A 197 -19.97 11.84 -8.03
CA ASP A 197 -19.95 12.18 -6.61
C ASP A 197 -19.90 10.92 -5.72
N HIS A 198 -20.66 9.87 -6.06
CA HIS A 198 -20.60 8.58 -5.38
C HIS A 198 -19.21 7.95 -5.43
N HIS A 199 -18.56 8.01 -6.60
CA HIS A 199 -17.23 7.47 -6.80
C HIS A 199 -16.15 8.19 -5.96
N TRP A 200 -16.15 9.53 -5.92
CA TRP A 200 -15.24 10.30 -5.08
C TRP A 200 -15.48 10.08 -3.58
N ASN A 201 -16.74 9.89 -3.18
CA ASN A 201 -17.06 9.49 -1.80
C ASN A 201 -16.56 8.08 -1.48
N ALA A 202 -16.65 7.14 -2.42
CA ALA A 202 -16.09 5.79 -2.28
C ALA A 202 -14.57 5.84 -2.11
N THR A 203 -13.88 6.67 -2.91
CA THR A 203 -12.44 6.91 -2.79
C THR A 203 -12.06 7.41 -1.40
N LEU A 204 -12.77 8.39 -0.85
CA LEU A 204 -12.54 8.86 0.52
C LEU A 204 -12.75 7.75 1.57
N ARG A 205 -13.73 6.88 1.37
CA ARG A 205 -13.98 5.71 2.26
C ARG A 205 -12.84 4.70 2.17
N ALA A 206 -12.41 4.34 0.96
CA ALA A 206 -11.32 3.40 0.72
C ALA A 206 -10.00 3.89 1.35
N CYS A 207 -9.72 5.19 1.25
CA CYS A 207 -8.59 5.83 1.93
C CYS A 207 -8.78 6.00 3.45
N GLY A 208 -9.95 5.63 4.02
CA GLY A 208 -10.27 5.89 5.42
C GLY A 208 -10.34 7.37 5.79
N ALA A 209 -10.57 8.22 4.80
CA ALA A 209 -10.42 9.67 4.87
C ALA A 209 -11.74 10.42 5.10
N ARG A 210 -12.89 9.76 4.91
CA ARG A 210 -14.20 10.42 4.81
C ARG A 210 -14.50 11.34 6.00
N SER A 211 -14.35 10.86 7.23
CA SER A 211 -14.69 11.65 8.43
C SER A 211 -13.78 12.86 8.59
N SER A 212 -12.46 12.68 8.44
CA SER A 212 -11.47 13.77 8.53
C SER A 212 -11.67 14.80 7.43
N PHE A 213 -11.98 14.35 6.21
CA PHE A 213 -12.31 15.23 5.10
C PHE A 213 -13.57 16.05 5.38
N GLN A 214 -14.65 15.43 5.88
CA GLN A 214 -15.91 16.12 6.21
C GLN A 214 -15.72 17.20 7.29
N ILE A 215 -14.91 16.91 8.31
CA ILE A 215 -14.59 17.91 9.35
C ILE A 215 -13.89 19.13 8.75
N ARG A 216 -12.97 18.94 7.78
CA ARG A 216 -12.17 20.01 7.20
C ARG A 216 -12.90 20.79 6.12
N PHE A 217 -13.64 20.10 5.23
CA PHE A 217 -14.25 20.67 4.02
C PHE A 217 -15.78 20.80 4.06
N GLN A 218 -16.44 20.52 5.19
CA GLN A 218 -17.87 20.73 5.40
C GLN A 218 -18.75 20.20 4.25
N ASN A 219 -18.53 18.95 3.82
CA ASN A 219 -19.23 18.26 2.73
C ASN A 219 -19.03 18.82 1.30
N HIS A 220 -18.07 19.71 1.08
CA HIS A 220 -17.70 20.14 -0.27
C HIS A 220 -16.78 19.11 -0.96
N ALA A 221 -17.32 17.92 -1.25
CA ALA A 221 -16.60 16.79 -1.85
C ALA A 221 -16.29 17.02 -3.36
N LYS A 222 -15.68 18.15 -3.70
CA LYS A 222 -15.20 18.40 -5.05
C LYS A 222 -13.92 17.61 -5.32
N PRO A 223 -13.73 17.06 -6.54
CA PRO A 223 -12.52 16.31 -6.91
C PRO A 223 -11.22 16.98 -6.46
N LYS A 224 -11.11 18.28 -6.72
CA LYS A 224 -9.93 19.09 -6.37
C LYS A 224 -9.63 19.11 -4.88
N ASN A 225 -10.67 19.26 -4.03
CA ASN A 225 -10.52 19.26 -2.58
C ASN A 225 -10.11 17.86 -2.05
N ILE A 226 -10.61 16.79 -2.70
CA ILE A 226 -10.28 15.41 -2.32
C ILE A 226 -8.83 15.09 -2.67
N VAL A 227 -8.38 15.47 -3.88
CA VAL A 227 -6.99 15.29 -4.30
C VAL A 227 -6.06 16.13 -3.42
N ASP A 228 -6.40 17.40 -3.14
CA ASP A 228 -5.63 18.25 -2.24
C ASP A 228 -5.46 17.60 -0.86
N PHE A 229 -6.54 17.09 -0.28
CA PHE A 229 -6.53 16.44 1.02
C PHE A 229 -5.73 15.12 1.03
N LEU A 230 -5.92 14.27 0.04
CA LEU A 230 -5.26 12.96 0.00
C LEU A 230 -3.80 13.02 -0.44
N VAL A 231 -3.41 14.06 -1.17
CA VAL A 231 -2.02 14.21 -1.64
C VAL A 231 -1.22 15.15 -0.73
N PHE A 232 -1.72 16.35 -0.46
CA PHE A 232 -0.92 17.45 0.10
C PHE A 232 -1.14 17.73 1.59
N ASP A 233 -2.18 17.15 2.22
CA ASP A 233 -2.44 17.38 3.63
C ASP A 233 -1.26 16.92 4.50
N ARG A 234 -0.77 17.78 5.40
CA ARG A 234 0.39 17.49 6.25
C ARG A 234 0.04 16.76 7.54
N ASP A 235 -1.22 16.81 7.95
CA ASP A 235 -1.67 16.36 9.27
C ASP A 235 -2.52 15.06 9.19
N PHE A 236 -3.03 14.72 8.00
CA PHE A 236 -3.82 13.51 7.81
C PHE A 236 -2.91 12.28 7.62
N PRO A 237 -2.97 11.25 8.52
CA PRO A 237 -2.01 10.13 8.53
C PRO A 237 -2.03 9.21 7.31
N ARG A 238 -2.97 9.41 6.40
CA ARG A 238 -3.09 8.67 5.14
C ARG A 238 -2.97 9.60 3.90
N SER A 239 -2.52 10.83 4.04
CA SER A 239 -2.12 11.62 2.87
C SER A 239 -0.74 11.18 2.37
N VAL A 240 -0.50 11.35 1.08
CA VAL A 240 0.80 11.04 0.47
C VAL A 240 1.90 11.85 1.14
N ARG A 241 1.70 13.16 1.33
CA ARG A 241 2.67 14.05 1.96
C ARG A 241 3.01 13.63 3.39
N PHE A 242 2.02 13.31 4.22
CA PHE A 242 2.26 12.83 5.59
C PHE A 242 3.09 11.54 5.57
N CYS A 243 2.72 10.59 4.71
CA CYS A 243 3.43 9.32 4.62
C CYS A 243 4.88 9.50 4.17
N ILE A 244 5.15 10.37 3.20
CA ILE A 244 6.52 10.63 2.74
C ILE A 244 7.32 11.41 3.77
N ASP A 245 6.72 12.35 4.50
CA ASP A 245 7.38 13.04 5.64
C ASP A 245 7.78 12.05 6.75
N ALA A 246 6.90 11.11 7.08
CA ALA A 246 7.19 10.06 8.07
C ALA A 246 8.28 9.09 7.59
N ALA A 247 8.24 8.69 6.30
CA ALA A 247 9.25 7.83 5.69
C ALA A 247 10.63 8.50 5.64
N ASP A 248 10.69 9.77 5.23
CA ASP A 248 11.90 10.57 5.24
C ASP A 248 12.48 10.71 6.67
N ALA A 249 11.62 10.99 7.64
CA ALA A 249 12.03 11.05 9.04
C ALA A 249 12.58 9.71 9.56
N ALA A 250 11.99 8.58 9.16
CA ALA A 250 12.48 7.25 9.52
C ALA A 250 13.86 6.98 8.92
N LEU A 251 14.08 7.27 7.63
CA LEU A 251 15.40 7.14 6.98
C LEU A 251 16.47 7.92 7.72
N HIS A 252 16.17 9.17 8.11
CA HIS A 252 17.12 10.02 8.85
C HIS A 252 17.39 9.55 10.27
N ARG A 253 16.41 8.91 10.95
CA ARG A 253 16.65 8.27 12.25
C ARG A 253 17.52 7.03 12.14
N ILE A 254 17.33 6.22 11.10
CA ILE A 254 18.12 5.01 10.83
C ILE A 254 19.59 5.38 10.57
N SER A 255 19.85 6.37 9.74
CA SER A 255 21.22 6.78 9.38
C SER A 255 21.88 7.68 10.43
N GLY A 256 21.11 8.36 11.26
CA GLY A 256 21.57 9.42 12.16
C GLY A 256 21.86 10.75 11.48
N THR A 257 21.57 10.88 10.18
CA THR A 257 21.76 12.13 9.41
C THR A 257 20.71 13.17 9.77
N GLN A 258 21.10 14.42 9.90
CA GLN A 258 20.15 15.50 10.19
C GLN A 258 19.23 15.76 8.98
N ARG A 259 17.94 15.91 9.20
CA ARG A 259 16.96 16.30 8.16
C ARG A 259 17.36 17.62 7.49
N GLY A 260 17.17 17.67 6.18
CA GLY A 260 17.63 18.81 5.36
C GLY A 260 19.03 18.61 4.76
N SER A 261 19.72 17.52 5.13
CA SER A 261 20.93 17.00 4.47
C SER A 261 20.71 15.55 4.07
N PHE A 262 21.64 14.90 3.42
CA PHE A 262 21.54 13.48 3.07
C PHE A 262 22.91 12.81 3.10
N SER A 263 22.99 11.56 3.53
CA SER A 263 24.19 10.72 3.52
C SER A 263 24.13 9.61 2.46
N ASN A 264 22.93 9.27 1.99
CA ASN A 264 22.69 8.20 1.03
C ASN A 264 21.61 8.55 0.00
N GLN A 265 21.42 7.69 -1.00
CA GLN A 265 20.49 7.96 -2.10
C GLN A 265 19.00 7.83 -1.68
N ALA A 266 18.67 7.02 -0.66
CA ALA A 266 17.30 6.90 -0.17
C ALA A 266 16.84 8.22 0.47
N GLU A 267 17.67 8.81 1.35
CA GLU A 267 17.41 10.13 1.95
C GLU A 267 17.33 11.24 0.90
N ARG A 268 18.24 11.20 -0.10
CA ARG A 268 18.21 12.19 -1.18
C ARG A 268 16.93 12.12 -2.00
N ALA A 269 16.45 10.91 -2.30
CA ALA A 269 15.23 10.71 -3.08
C ALA A 269 13.98 11.09 -2.27
N SER A 270 13.89 10.67 -0.99
CA SER A 270 12.77 11.01 -0.12
C SER A 270 12.67 12.50 0.16
N GLY A 271 13.78 13.16 0.45
CA GLY A 271 13.83 14.61 0.68
C GLY A 271 13.42 15.45 -0.53
N ARG A 272 13.78 15.02 -1.76
CA ARG A 272 13.31 15.66 -2.99
C ARG A 272 11.83 15.55 -3.17
N LEU A 273 11.28 14.33 -3.04
CA LEU A 273 9.85 14.09 -3.16
C LEU A 273 9.07 14.85 -2.08
N LEU A 274 9.57 14.87 -0.84
CA LEU A 274 8.96 15.64 0.23
C LEU A 274 8.92 17.14 -0.09
N ALA A 275 9.98 17.70 -0.67
CA ALA A 275 10.01 19.09 -1.10
C ALA A 275 8.99 19.35 -2.23
N GLU A 276 8.88 18.48 -3.22
CA GLU A 276 7.87 18.58 -4.28
C GLU A 276 6.44 18.59 -3.69
N LEU A 277 6.15 17.68 -2.76
CA LEU A 277 4.84 17.63 -2.08
C LEU A 277 4.61 18.81 -1.12
N ALA A 278 5.67 19.38 -0.57
CA ALA A 278 5.55 20.50 0.38
C ALA A 278 5.26 21.84 -0.32
N TYR A 279 5.75 22.01 -1.54
CA TYR A 279 5.64 23.25 -2.31
C TYR A 279 4.73 23.12 -3.54
N GLY A 280 4.32 21.91 -3.90
CA GLY A 280 3.36 21.66 -4.98
C GLY A 280 1.94 22.07 -4.60
N SER A 281 1.09 22.21 -5.60
CA SER A 281 -0.30 22.59 -5.47
C SER A 281 -1.23 21.67 -6.25
N VAL A 282 -2.48 21.57 -5.78
CA VAL A 282 -3.50 20.79 -6.49
C VAL A 282 -3.81 21.34 -7.89
N ASP A 283 -3.60 22.63 -8.12
CA ASP A 283 -3.78 23.26 -9.42
C ASP A 283 -2.78 22.71 -10.44
N GLU A 284 -1.51 22.60 -10.07
CA GLU A 284 -0.47 21.99 -10.90
C GLU A 284 -0.76 20.52 -11.23
N VAL A 285 -1.38 19.76 -10.29
CA VAL A 285 -1.80 18.38 -10.54
C VAL A 285 -2.84 18.30 -11.65
N PHE A 286 -3.86 19.17 -11.60
CA PHE A 286 -4.92 19.15 -12.62
C PHE A 286 -4.45 19.73 -13.95
N ASP A 287 -3.51 20.66 -13.96
CA ASP A 287 -2.92 21.21 -15.18
C ASP A 287 -2.03 20.16 -15.89
N LYS A 288 -1.31 19.34 -15.14
CA LYS A 288 -0.50 18.23 -15.67
C LYS A 288 -1.36 17.04 -16.12
N GLY A 289 -2.44 16.77 -15.42
CA GLY A 289 -3.24 15.56 -15.49
C GLY A 289 -3.06 14.70 -14.24
N LEU A 290 -4.18 14.30 -13.64
CA LEU A 290 -4.15 13.55 -12.37
C LEU A 290 -3.45 12.20 -12.53
N HIS A 291 -3.74 11.46 -13.60
CA HIS A 291 -3.12 10.15 -13.88
C HIS A 291 -1.60 10.27 -14.02
N GLU A 292 -1.13 11.17 -14.87
CA GLU A 292 0.29 11.40 -15.13
C GLU A 292 1.04 11.83 -13.86
N PHE A 293 0.41 12.62 -13.02
CA PHE A 293 0.97 13.03 -11.73
C PHE A 293 1.10 11.85 -10.76
N LEU A 294 0.07 10.98 -10.68
CA LEU A 294 0.09 9.81 -9.80
C LEU A 294 1.12 8.77 -10.25
N ASP A 295 1.28 8.55 -11.56
CA ASP A 295 2.31 7.70 -12.14
C ASP A 295 3.72 8.17 -11.80
N ASP A 296 3.96 9.49 -11.87
CA ASP A 296 5.24 10.06 -11.48
C ASP A 296 5.52 9.85 -9.99
N LEU A 297 4.51 9.98 -9.11
CA LEU A 297 4.67 9.69 -7.68
C LEU A 297 5.04 8.22 -7.45
N GLN A 298 4.36 7.27 -8.11
CA GLN A 298 4.66 5.84 -8.00
C GLN A 298 6.08 5.52 -8.48
N THR A 299 6.51 6.16 -9.57
CA THR A 299 7.90 6.05 -10.06
C THR A 299 8.90 6.56 -9.01
N GLN A 300 8.61 7.66 -8.34
CA GLN A 300 9.47 8.20 -7.29
C GLN A 300 9.48 7.28 -6.05
N PHE A 301 8.34 6.68 -5.66
CA PHE A 301 8.31 5.68 -4.59
C PHE A 301 9.18 4.46 -4.89
N ASN A 302 9.14 3.96 -6.13
CA ASN A 302 10.01 2.86 -6.56
C ASN A 302 11.50 3.23 -6.44
N ARG A 303 11.90 4.43 -6.86
CA ARG A 303 13.28 4.93 -6.70
C ARG A 303 13.72 5.00 -5.23
N ILE A 304 12.84 5.45 -4.33
CA ILE A 304 13.14 5.44 -2.88
C ILE A 304 13.32 4.00 -2.40
N GLY A 305 12.44 3.08 -2.81
CA GLY A 305 12.52 1.67 -2.48
C GLY A 305 13.81 1.02 -2.98
N GLU A 306 14.19 1.23 -4.22
CA GLU A 306 15.44 0.73 -4.83
C GLU A 306 16.68 1.25 -4.08
N ALA A 307 16.69 2.56 -3.77
CA ALA A 307 17.78 3.17 -3.02
C ALA A 307 17.85 2.63 -1.58
N PHE A 308 16.71 2.43 -0.92
CA PHE A 308 16.63 1.78 0.39
C PHE A 308 17.20 0.35 0.35
N PHE A 309 16.80 -0.44 -0.63
CA PHE A 309 17.31 -1.80 -0.80
C PHE A 309 18.82 -1.82 -1.01
N SER A 310 19.32 -0.96 -1.87
CA SER A 310 20.75 -0.85 -2.15
C SER A 310 21.56 -0.48 -0.92
N GLU A 311 21.04 0.41 -0.07
CA GLU A 311 21.76 0.92 1.11
C GLU A 311 21.69 -0.02 2.31
N TYR A 312 20.50 -0.57 2.60
CA TYR A 312 20.26 -1.26 3.89
C TYR A 312 20.08 -2.77 3.78
N VAL A 313 19.81 -3.29 2.58
CA VAL A 313 19.52 -4.72 2.39
C VAL A 313 20.60 -5.45 1.62
N LEU A 314 21.17 -4.80 0.60
CA LEU A 314 22.19 -5.39 -0.28
C LEU A 314 23.63 -5.06 0.14
N LEU A 315 23.86 -4.59 1.35
CA LEU A 315 25.20 -4.36 1.85
C LEU A 315 26.04 -5.64 1.62
N PRO A 316 27.16 -5.57 0.89
CA PRO A 316 28.08 -6.67 0.82
C PRO A 316 28.52 -6.99 2.27
N ASP A 317 28.49 -8.26 2.66
CA ASP A 317 29.18 -8.69 3.86
C ASP A 317 30.61 -8.14 3.76
N THR A 318 30.98 -7.28 4.70
CA THR A 318 32.32 -6.68 4.77
C THR A 318 33.33 -7.72 5.26
N ASP A 319 33.40 -8.86 4.58
CA ASP A 319 34.50 -9.79 4.69
C ASP A 319 35.58 -9.27 3.72
N GLU A 320 36.62 -8.62 4.24
CA GLU A 320 37.72 -8.02 3.51
C GLU A 320 38.48 -8.99 2.57
N SER A 321 38.01 -10.21 2.45
CA SER A 321 38.60 -11.28 1.62
C SER A 321 37.90 -11.47 0.26
N VAL A 322 36.80 -10.76 -0.04
CA VAL A 322 36.09 -10.90 -1.32
C VAL A 322 36.44 -9.70 -2.22
N PRO A 323 36.98 -9.93 -3.42
CA PRO A 323 37.27 -8.84 -4.35
C PRO A 323 35.96 -8.10 -4.71
N PRO A 324 35.99 -6.76 -4.93
CA PRO A 324 34.82 -5.98 -5.21
C PRO A 324 34.08 -6.54 -6.43
N ILE A 325 32.79 -6.83 -6.25
CA ILE A 325 31.92 -7.30 -7.33
C ILE A 325 31.83 -6.16 -8.35
N PRO A 326 32.05 -6.41 -9.66
CA PRO A 326 31.92 -5.36 -10.68
C PRO A 326 30.54 -4.69 -10.63
N ALA A 327 30.48 -3.38 -10.81
CA ALA A 327 29.24 -2.60 -10.73
C ALA A 327 28.12 -3.14 -11.66
N GLU A 328 28.50 -3.76 -12.79
CA GLU A 328 27.57 -4.43 -13.71
C GLU A 328 26.89 -5.68 -13.11
N SER A 329 27.58 -6.41 -12.22
CA SER A 329 26.99 -7.57 -11.54
C SER A 329 26.12 -7.18 -10.36
N ILE A 330 26.37 -6.04 -9.72
CA ILE A 330 25.50 -5.48 -8.67
C ILE A 330 24.18 -5.04 -9.30
N SER A 331 24.23 -4.35 -10.44
CA SER A 331 23.05 -3.96 -11.21
C SER A 331 22.20 -5.18 -11.63
N ALA A 332 22.83 -6.26 -12.09
CA ALA A 332 22.17 -7.50 -12.48
C ALA A 332 21.54 -8.24 -11.29
N VAL A 333 22.21 -8.27 -10.13
CA VAL A 333 21.68 -8.90 -8.90
C VAL A 333 20.56 -8.08 -8.29
N VAL A 334 20.66 -6.75 -8.35
CA VAL A 334 19.57 -5.84 -7.95
C VAL A 334 18.37 -6.01 -8.87
N ALA A 335 18.58 -5.99 -10.19
CA ALA A 335 17.52 -6.23 -11.17
C ALA A 335 16.88 -7.61 -11.01
N TRP A 336 17.67 -8.67 -10.83
CA TRP A 336 17.17 -10.03 -10.62
C TRP A 336 16.38 -10.17 -9.30
N LYS A 337 16.83 -9.55 -8.20
CA LYS A 337 16.08 -9.56 -6.93
C LYS A 337 14.84 -8.68 -6.98
N ILE A 338 14.90 -7.55 -7.68
CA ILE A 338 13.72 -6.69 -7.93
C ILE A 338 12.73 -7.43 -8.84
N GLU A 339 13.18 -8.12 -9.90
CA GLU A 339 12.33 -8.98 -10.72
C GLU A 339 11.72 -10.16 -9.93
N GLN A 340 12.50 -10.84 -9.10
CA GLN A 340 11.96 -11.89 -8.23
C GLN A 340 10.95 -11.36 -7.20
N GLN A 341 11.18 -10.16 -6.69
CA GLN A 341 10.22 -9.52 -5.77
C GLN A 341 9.02 -8.92 -6.49
N GLN A 342 9.19 -8.45 -7.71
CA GLN A 342 8.08 -8.05 -8.59
C GLN A 342 7.30 -9.26 -9.10
N GLN A 343 7.97 -10.40 -9.35
CA GLN A 343 7.33 -11.69 -9.65
C GLN A 343 6.67 -12.32 -8.41
N GLN A 344 7.13 -12.00 -7.20
CA GLN A 344 6.43 -12.29 -5.95
C GLN A 344 5.35 -11.24 -5.61
N GLN A 345 5.26 -10.19 -6.42
CA GLN A 345 4.29 -9.09 -6.36
C GLN A 345 3.36 -9.08 -7.57
N GLN A 346 3.58 -9.95 -8.55
CA GLN A 346 2.71 -10.33 -9.63
C GLN A 346 2.08 -11.67 -9.26
#